data_d461b15cf4076a9537f706f129b4196d
#
_entry.id   d461b15cf4076a9537f706f129b4196d
#
_cell.length_a   1.000
_cell.length_b   1.000
_cell.length_c   1.000
_cell.angle_alpha   90.00
_cell.angle_beta   90.00
_cell.angle_gamma   90.00
#
_symmetry.space_group_name_H-M   'P 1'
#
loop_
_entity.id
_entity.type
_entity.pdbx_description
1 polymer ?
#
loop_
_entity_poly.entity_id
_entity_poly.type
_entity_poly.pdbx_seq_one_letter_code
_entity_poly.pdbx_strand_id
1 'polypeptide(L)'
;MIPQRAILLALLMLTFSTSGCFGEVDVEEEVPQPSVWNFERPELTWYHFPDAVDAWGNDSAELSGRNIPMPAEGTYYSIGMSTFEPTMGITESDTLFMSSYGNGPSGSTAVVACNLIGITTLDYSCENTYDPLLPIANSNDPYIYVDPWTSRIMKFDMHALLGMTVEWSDNDGASWNGPSVATQFYSVQDHQTIASSNMQAALYPTTWMFCINGNAPHPLCSSSQDGGATWGPETSGAPVTCSSGGLSAHLVGSIDGNFYRGNKGCTGEGYSVFRTTNAGISWTEHPLPTEITGTADTWNAEEAQVEVDSAGNVHAMWNGLDNKPYWSYSRDQGETWSNATMIAPPINLSGTGFPVVVAGDEGTVAFGYVGETAGEDETWNAYLTYTTDAFNETPLLTTVQLNGENDPIDIEEDCGYNRCGGLGDFLDIRVDAYGRTWFSLSHNLADHGIFGTFNIGPSLRGDSLTMLQEMPVGGQATL
;
A
#
# COMPACT_ATOMS: atom_id res chain seq x y z
N MET A 1 8.50 -20.30 -77.41
CA MET A 1 9.05 -18.99 -77.03
C MET A 1 8.46 -18.57 -75.74
N ILE A 2 9.23 -18.70 -74.66
CA ILE A 2 8.82 -18.23 -73.36
C ILE A 2 8.98 -16.70 -73.33
N PRO A 3 7.95 -15.93 -73.00
CA PRO A 3 8.03 -14.48 -73.03
C PRO A 3 9.08 -13.95 -72.09
N GLN A 4 9.94 -13.07 -72.54
CA GLN A 4 11.04 -12.44 -71.76
C GLN A 4 10.61 -11.84 -70.39
N ARG A 5 9.34 -11.51 -70.23
CA ARG A 5 8.77 -11.03 -68.94
C ARG A 5 8.71 -12.10 -67.88
N ALA A 6 8.56 -13.38 -68.28
CA ALA A 6 8.53 -14.47 -67.27
C ALA A 6 9.91 -14.78 -66.72
N ILE A 7 10.96 -14.58 -67.49
CA ILE A 7 12.35 -14.77 -67.05
C ILE A 7 12.78 -13.63 -66.14
N LEU A 8 12.31 -12.40 -66.36
CA LEU A 8 12.64 -11.26 -65.51
C LEU A 8 11.96 -11.37 -64.13
N LEU A 9 10.71 -11.89 -64.09
CA LEU A 9 10.02 -12.12 -62.82
C LEU A 9 10.65 -13.28 -62.04
N ALA A 10 11.09 -14.33 -62.68
CA ALA A 10 11.77 -15.45 -62.06
C ALA A 10 13.15 -15.04 -61.49
N LEU A 11 13.88 -14.16 -62.20
CA LEU A 11 15.14 -13.61 -61.70
C LEU A 11 14.94 -12.64 -60.54
N LEU A 12 13.84 -11.84 -60.54
CA LEU A 12 13.51 -10.99 -59.38
C LEU A 12 13.08 -11.81 -58.15
N MET A 13 12.33 -12.90 -58.34
CA MET A 13 11.98 -13.79 -57.23
C MET A 13 13.19 -14.55 -56.65
N LEU A 14 14.17 -14.90 -57.50
CA LEU A 14 15.39 -15.53 -57.04
C LEU A 14 16.34 -14.57 -56.30
N THR A 15 16.31 -13.28 -56.60
CA THR A 15 17.09 -12.27 -55.88
C THR A 15 16.46 -11.88 -54.57
N PHE A 16 15.14 -11.97 -54.42
CA PHE A 16 14.46 -11.75 -53.14
C PHE A 16 14.57 -12.94 -52.16
N SER A 17 14.75 -14.15 -52.68
CA SER A 17 14.89 -15.34 -51.82
C SER A 17 16.32 -15.55 -51.30
N THR A 18 17.33 -14.83 -51.83
CA THR A 18 18.69 -14.89 -51.32
C THR A 18 19.08 -13.73 -50.41
N SER A 19 18.26 -12.67 -50.32
CA SER A 19 18.46 -11.56 -49.40
C SER A 19 17.81 -11.80 -48.02
N GLY A 20 17.09 -12.91 -47.84
CA GLY A 20 16.49 -13.32 -46.57
C GLY A 20 17.39 -14.18 -45.65
N CYS A 21 18.63 -14.42 -46.08
CA CYS A 21 19.59 -15.22 -45.31
C CYS A 21 20.81 -14.42 -44.81
N PHE A 22 20.63 -13.13 -44.56
CA PHE A 22 21.68 -12.35 -43.89
C PHE A 22 21.14 -11.78 -42.59
N GLY A 23 21.52 -12.48 -41.53
CA GLY A 23 21.41 -11.96 -40.18
C GLY A 23 20.07 -12.28 -39.51
N GLU A 24 19.83 -13.55 -39.19
CA GLU A 24 19.56 -13.78 -37.79
C GLU A 24 20.83 -13.31 -37.07
N VAL A 25 20.89 -12.02 -36.75
CA VAL A 25 21.48 -11.63 -35.51
C VAL A 25 20.61 -12.38 -34.50
N ASP A 26 21.11 -13.49 -33.98
CA ASP A 26 20.72 -13.89 -32.66
C ASP A 26 21.02 -12.67 -31.78
N VAL A 27 20.07 -11.75 -31.68
CA VAL A 27 19.87 -10.98 -30.49
C VAL A 27 19.52 -12.11 -29.52
N GLU A 28 20.52 -12.64 -28.84
CA GLU A 28 20.27 -13.25 -27.55
C GLU A 28 19.40 -12.21 -26.85
N GLU A 29 18.11 -12.45 -26.87
CA GLU A 29 17.18 -11.78 -25.98
C GLU A 29 17.83 -12.02 -24.64
N GLU A 30 18.44 -10.98 -24.05
CA GLU A 30 19.00 -11.06 -22.71
C GLU A 30 17.81 -11.49 -21.85
N VAL A 31 17.72 -12.78 -21.59
CA VAL A 31 16.74 -13.32 -20.66
C VAL A 31 17.04 -12.56 -19.38
N PRO A 32 16.10 -11.72 -18.90
CA PRO A 32 16.33 -10.94 -17.68
C PRO A 32 16.84 -11.92 -16.65
N GLN A 33 18.01 -11.67 -16.08
CA GLN A 33 18.54 -12.52 -15.02
C GLN A 33 17.49 -12.52 -13.92
N PRO A 34 16.99 -13.68 -13.50
CA PRO A 34 15.99 -13.73 -12.46
C PRO A 34 16.57 -13.07 -11.21
N SER A 35 15.78 -12.21 -10.57
CA SER A 35 16.12 -11.65 -9.27
C SER A 35 16.57 -12.77 -8.32
N VAL A 36 17.57 -12.50 -7.52
CA VAL A 36 18.03 -13.48 -6.51
C VAL A 36 17.03 -13.43 -5.37
N TRP A 37 16.33 -14.54 -5.16
CA TRP A 37 15.28 -14.66 -4.16
C TRP A 37 15.80 -15.34 -2.89
N ASN A 38 15.40 -14.80 -1.76
CA ASN A 38 15.45 -15.47 -0.48
C ASN A 38 14.04 -15.49 0.10
N PHE A 39 13.40 -16.64 0.08
CA PHE A 39 12.04 -16.82 0.60
C PHE A 39 12.08 -17.72 1.83
N GLU A 40 11.62 -17.17 2.94
CA GLU A 40 11.55 -17.85 4.23
C GLU A 40 10.10 -18.05 4.65
N ARG A 41 9.81 -19.22 5.17
CA ARG A 41 8.54 -19.53 5.83
C ARG A 41 8.76 -19.49 7.33
N PRO A 42 7.98 -18.70 8.06
CA PRO A 42 8.11 -18.63 9.50
C PRO A 42 7.65 -19.91 10.19
N GLU A 43 8.27 -20.21 11.31
CA GLU A 43 7.73 -21.17 12.27
C GLU A 43 6.69 -20.49 13.15
N LEU A 44 5.65 -21.24 13.55
CA LEU A 44 4.64 -20.71 14.47
C LEU A 44 5.20 -20.58 15.89
N THR A 45 4.97 -19.46 16.48
CA THR A 45 5.12 -19.21 17.92
C THR A 45 3.75 -18.95 18.54
N TRP A 46 3.71 -18.67 19.83
CA TRP A 46 2.47 -18.33 20.51
C TRP A 46 2.50 -16.90 21.01
N TYR A 47 1.44 -16.19 20.74
CA TYR A 47 1.23 -14.82 21.16
C TYR A 47 0.08 -14.74 22.16
N HIS A 48 0.23 -13.90 23.18
CA HIS A 48 -0.77 -13.68 24.19
C HIS A 48 -1.48 -12.35 23.95
N PHE A 49 -2.77 -12.41 23.68
CA PHE A 49 -3.56 -11.19 23.48
C PHE A 49 -3.67 -10.42 24.80
N PRO A 50 -3.43 -9.11 24.78
CA PRO A 50 -3.69 -8.29 25.97
C PRO A 50 -5.20 -8.21 26.24
N ASP A 51 -5.94 -7.42 25.49
CA ASP A 51 -7.39 -7.29 25.60
C ASP A 51 -7.98 -7.25 24.18
N ALA A 52 -8.74 -8.25 23.80
CA ALA A 52 -9.33 -8.33 22.49
C ALA A 52 -10.80 -7.88 22.52
N VAL A 53 -11.19 -7.11 21.52
CA VAL A 53 -12.55 -6.61 21.33
C VAL A 53 -13.02 -7.05 19.95
N ASP A 54 -14.24 -7.56 19.86
CA ASP A 54 -14.80 -7.93 18.56
C ASP A 54 -15.23 -6.68 17.73
N ALA A 55 -15.68 -6.91 16.50
CA ALA A 55 -16.13 -5.84 15.61
C ALA A 55 -17.27 -4.98 16.18
N TRP A 56 -17.95 -5.44 17.23
CA TRP A 56 -19.06 -4.77 17.87
C TRP A 56 -18.64 -4.00 19.12
N GLY A 57 -17.34 -3.96 19.42
CA GLY A 57 -16.82 -3.33 20.62
C GLY A 57 -17.09 -4.10 21.92
N ASN A 58 -17.42 -5.39 21.81
CA ASN A 58 -17.58 -6.24 22.96
C ASN A 58 -16.23 -6.85 23.35
N ASP A 59 -15.97 -6.88 24.65
CA ASP A 59 -14.79 -7.58 25.16
C ASP A 59 -14.87 -9.06 24.75
N SER A 60 -13.89 -9.49 23.99
CA SER A 60 -13.75 -10.89 23.64
C SER A 60 -13.07 -11.63 24.80
N ALA A 61 -13.81 -11.86 25.87
CA ALA A 61 -13.31 -12.58 27.03
C ALA A 61 -12.75 -13.98 26.69
N GLU A 62 -13.17 -14.51 25.56
CA GLU A 62 -12.65 -15.76 25.03
C GLU A 62 -11.23 -15.64 24.48
N LEU A 63 -10.83 -14.47 23.99
CA LEU A 63 -9.49 -14.22 23.43
C LEU A 63 -8.54 -13.62 24.48
N SER A 64 -9.07 -12.89 25.45
CA SER A 64 -8.27 -12.32 26.53
C SER A 64 -7.52 -13.41 27.27
N GLY A 65 -6.22 -13.27 27.34
CA GLY A 65 -5.36 -14.24 28.03
C GLY A 65 -5.10 -15.54 27.28
N ARG A 66 -5.52 -15.68 26.01
CA ARG A 66 -5.18 -16.83 25.19
C ARG A 66 -3.83 -16.67 24.50
N ASN A 67 -3.18 -17.79 24.26
CA ASN A 67 -2.03 -17.83 23.36
C ASN A 67 -2.52 -18.09 21.93
N ILE A 68 -2.17 -17.18 21.04
CA ILE A 68 -2.52 -17.25 19.62
C ILE A 68 -1.26 -17.63 18.84
N PRO A 69 -1.35 -18.56 17.86
CA PRO A 69 -0.21 -18.91 17.04
C PRO A 69 0.23 -17.71 16.19
N MET A 70 1.53 -17.47 16.14
CA MET A 70 2.11 -16.39 15.36
C MET A 70 3.38 -16.85 14.66
N PRO A 71 3.70 -16.28 13.49
CA PRO A 71 4.96 -16.59 12.81
C PRO A 71 6.16 -16.19 13.67
N ALA A 72 7.21 -16.98 13.57
CA ALA A 72 8.44 -16.76 14.30
C ALA A 72 9.23 -15.55 13.77
N GLU A 73 9.21 -15.37 12.45
CA GLU A 73 9.78 -14.20 11.75
C GLU A 73 8.69 -13.48 10.96
N GLY A 74 8.90 -12.20 10.67
CA GLY A 74 7.85 -11.38 10.10
C GLY A 74 6.61 -11.31 10.99
N THR A 75 6.81 -11.49 12.29
CA THR A 75 5.77 -11.60 13.29
C THR A 75 4.76 -10.45 13.18
N TYR A 76 3.50 -10.79 13.29
CA TYR A 76 2.45 -9.80 13.41
C TYR A 76 1.95 -9.69 14.85
N TYR A 77 1.49 -8.50 15.19
CA TYR A 77 0.99 -8.12 16.50
C TYR A 77 -0.44 -7.65 16.36
N SER A 78 -1.31 -8.09 17.24
CA SER A 78 -2.70 -7.64 17.27
C SER A 78 -2.85 -6.29 17.97
N ILE A 79 -3.71 -5.42 17.45
CA ILE A 79 -4.15 -4.22 18.15
C ILE A 79 -5.28 -4.50 19.16
N GLY A 80 -5.78 -5.74 19.24
CA GLY A 80 -6.88 -6.15 20.10
C GLY A 80 -8.27 -5.68 19.67
N MET A 81 -8.40 -5.06 18.51
CA MET A 81 -9.65 -4.55 17.95
C MET A 81 -9.80 -4.98 16.50
N SER A 82 -11.04 -5.15 16.06
CA SER A 82 -11.36 -5.39 14.66
C SER A 82 -11.05 -4.17 13.81
N THR A 83 -10.61 -4.41 12.59
CA THR A 83 -10.37 -3.35 11.61
C THR A 83 -10.90 -3.74 10.24
N PHE A 84 -11.08 -2.74 9.42
CA PHE A 84 -11.40 -2.86 7.99
C PHE A 84 -10.63 -1.77 7.27
N GLU A 85 -9.96 -2.11 6.18
CA GLU A 85 -9.07 -1.18 5.49
C GLU A 85 -8.00 -0.59 6.45
N PRO A 86 -7.13 -1.43 7.02
CA PRO A 86 -6.26 -1.02 8.11
C PRO A 86 -5.17 -0.06 7.63
N THR A 87 -5.42 1.23 7.75
CA THR A 87 -4.41 2.28 7.56
C THR A 87 -3.74 2.63 8.88
N MET A 88 -2.47 3.02 8.83
CA MET A 88 -1.69 3.27 10.04
C MET A 88 -0.66 4.39 9.86
N GLY A 89 -0.10 4.81 10.96
CA GLY A 89 1.05 5.70 11.03
C GLY A 89 1.78 5.57 12.35
N ILE A 90 3.05 5.92 12.37
CA ILE A 90 3.88 5.85 13.56
C ILE A 90 4.46 7.23 13.85
N THR A 91 4.33 7.70 15.09
CA THR A 91 4.90 8.96 15.54
C THR A 91 6.35 8.80 16.01
N GLU A 92 7.06 9.90 16.14
CA GLU A 92 8.43 9.91 16.68
C GLU A 92 8.54 9.41 18.13
N SER A 93 7.42 9.35 18.84
CA SER A 93 7.34 8.83 20.22
C SER A 93 7.20 7.31 20.31
N ASP A 94 7.41 6.57 19.21
CA ASP A 94 7.21 5.11 19.15
C ASP A 94 5.76 4.68 19.45
N THR A 95 4.79 5.45 18.98
CA THR A 95 3.38 5.10 19.06
C THR A 95 2.82 4.84 17.67
N LEU A 96 2.32 3.63 17.44
CA LEU A 96 1.61 3.25 16.24
C LEU A 96 0.12 3.59 16.40
N PHE A 97 -0.44 4.25 15.40
CA PHE A 97 -1.86 4.53 15.29
C PHE A 97 -2.45 3.73 14.14
N MET A 98 -3.57 3.07 14.40
CA MET A 98 -4.33 2.33 13.39
C MET A 98 -5.80 2.69 13.48
N SER A 99 -6.44 2.83 12.32
CA SER A 99 -7.90 2.93 12.27
C SER A 99 -8.54 1.59 12.63
N SER A 100 -9.63 1.62 13.36
CA SER A 100 -10.43 0.44 13.63
C SER A 100 -11.91 0.79 13.69
N TYR A 101 -12.77 -0.22 13.61
CA TYR A 101 -14.17 -0.02 13.93
C TYR A 101 -14.32 0.19 15.45
N GLY A 102 -15.04 1.24 15.81
CA GLY A 102 -15.42 1.48 17.18
C GLY A 102 -16.57 0.58 17.62
N ASN A 103 -17.51 1.10 18.32
CA ASN A 103 -18.60 0.42 19.03
C ASN A 103 -19.63 -0.32 18.15
N GLY A 104 -19.18 -1.06 17.15
CA GLY A 104 -20.04 -1.87 16.30
C GLY A 104 -20.60 -1.13 15.08
N PRO A 105 -21.57 -1.73 14.37
CA PRO A 105 -22.01 -1.33 13.03
C PRO A 105 -22.65 0.06 12.93
N SER A 106 -23.02 0.65 14.04
CA SER A 106 -23.52 2.03 14.11
C SER A 106 -22.53 2.96 14.79
N GLY A 107 -21.34 2.45 15.13
CA GLY A 107 -20.35 3.18 15.88
C GLY A 107 -19.54 4.14 15.01
N SER A 108 -18.92 5.09 15.66
CA SER A 108 -17.86 5.88 15.09
C SER A 108 -16.60 5.02 14.95
N THR A 109 -15.74 5.39 14.03
CA THR A 109 -14.41 4.81 13.91
C THR A 109 -13.64 5.01 15.20
N ALA A 110 -12.94 4.00 15.65
CA ALA A 110 -11.94 4.12 16.70
C ALA A 110 -10.57 4.43 16.10
N VAL A 111 -9.72 5.04 16.91
CA VAL A 111 -8.28 5.15 16.66
C VAL A 111 -7.56 4.44 17.77
N VAL A 112 -6.89 3.37 17.42
CA VAL A 112 -6.11 2.59 18.37
C VAL A 112 -4.68 3.10 18.36
N ALA A 113 -4.15 3.41 19.52
CA ALA A 113 -2.76 3.74 19.75
C ALA A 113 -2.06 2.57 20.44
N CYS A 114 -0.98 2.08 19.85
CA CYS A 114 -0.15 1.04 20.44
C CYS A 114 1.21 1.62 20.81
N ASN A 115 1.56 1.52 22.09
CA ASN A 115 2.90 1.88 22.55
C ASN A 115 3.87 0.76 22.18
N LEU A 116 4.85 1.07 21.32
CA LEU A 116 5.78 0.10 20.79
C LEU A 116 7.00 -0.16 21.68
N ILE A 117 7.18 0.57 22.79
CA ILE A 117 8.39 0.47 23.63
C ILE A 117 8.63 -0.94 24.18
N GLY A 118 7.57 -1.68 24.46
CA GLY A 118 7.65 -3.07 24.95
C GLY A 118 7.49 -4.14 23.88
N ILE A 119 7.50 -3.77 22.60
CA ILE A 119 7.14 -4.69 21.49
C ILE A 119 8.04 -5.93 21.44
N THR A 120 9.32 -5.78 21.72
CA THR A 120 10.28 -6.88 21.66
C THR A 120 10.08 -7.96 22.73
N THR A 121 9.44 -7.61 23.83
CA THR A 121 9.12 -8.52 24.93
C THR A 121 7.66 -8.92 24.95
N LEU A 122 6.89 -8.51 23.94
CA LEU A 122 5.44 -8.64 23.88
C LEU A 122 4.71 -7.90 25.03
N ASP A 123 5.41 -6.98 25.68
CA ASP A 123 4.86 -6.09 26.73
C ASP A 123 4.49 -4.73 26.11
N TYR A 124 3.71 -4.78 25.02
CA TYR A 124 3.14 -3.61 24.39
C TYR A 124 1.67 -3.48 24.79
N SER A 125 1.15 -2.28 24.70
CA SER A 125 -0.26 -1.99 25.00
C SER A 125 -0.90 -1.19 23.90
N CYS A 126 -2.13 -1.54 23.60
CA CYS A 126 -2.96 -0.80 22.65
C CYS A 126 -4.22 -0.30 23.36
N GLU A 127 -4.60 0.92 23.08
CA GLU A 127 -5.81 1.54 23.65
C GLU A 127 -6.54 2.40 22.62
N ASN A 128 -7.85 2.52 22.74
CA ASN A 128 -8.60 3.49 21.98
C ASN A 128 -8.35 4.90 22.50
N THR A 129 -7.80 5.76 21.67
CA THR A 129 -7.48 7.15 22.02
C THR A 129 -8.46 8.17 21.46
N TYR A 130 -9.49 7.72 20.74
CA TYR A 130 -10.41 8.60 20.06
C TYR A 130 -11.83 8.45 20.58
N ASP A 131 -12.32 9.53 21.17
CA ASP A 131 -13.73 9.73 21.41
C ASP A 131 -14.28 10.73 20.38
N PRO A 132 -15.30 10.39 19.59
CA PRO A 132 -15.79 11.26 18.56
C PRO A 132 -16.27 12.59 19.15
N LEU A 133 -15.75 13.70 18.64
CA LEU A 133 -16.13 15.06 19.04
C LEU A 133 -17.58 15.37 18.68
N LEU A 134 -18.11 14.71 17.65
CA LEU A 134 -19.51 14.75 17.26
C LEU A 134 -20.02 13.31 17.10
N PRO A 135 -21.22 13.00 17.57
CA PRO A 135 -21.85 11.71 17.33
C PRO A 135 -22.29 11.62 15.85
N ILE A 136 -21.35 11.59 14.94
CA ILE A 136 -21.63 11.39 13.53
C ILE A 136 -21.77 9.88 13.34
N ALA A 137 -22.98 9.45 13.04
CA ALA A 137 -23.26 8.05 12.78
C ALA A 137 -22.54 7.60 11.49
N ASN A 138 -21.98 6.40 11.54
CA ASN A 138 -21.48 5.63 10.41
C ASN A 138 -20.29 6.26 9.68
N SER A 139 -19.09 6.19 10.29
CA SER A 139 -17.89 6.15 9.50
C SER A 139 -17.84 4.78 8.78
N ASN A 140 -17.75 4.80 7.47
CA ASN A 140 -17.72 3.58 6.68
C ASN A 140 -16.27 3.11 6.49
N ASP A 141 -15.37 4.03 6.15
CA ASP A 141 -13.99 3.71 5.79
C ASP A 141 -13.08 4.73 6.50
N PRO A 142 -12.51 4.34 7.64
CA PRO A 142 -11.60 5.19 8.38
C PRO A 142 -10.22 5.20 7.73
N TYR A 143 -9.56 6.34 7.77
CA TYR A 143 -8.19 6.48 7.30
C TYR A 143 -7.35 7.21 8.34
N ILE A 144 -6.22 6.63 8.71
CA ILE A 144 -5.22 7.23 9.59
C ILE A 144 -3.95 7.51 8.79
N TYR A 145 -3.39 8.68 9.03
CA TYR A 145 -2.11 9.08 8.49
C TYR A 145 -1.34 9.88 9.53
N VAL A 146 -0.04 9.63 9.65
CA VAL A 146 0.88 10.42 10.48
C VAL A 146 1.83 11.18 9.57
N ASP A 147 1.87 12.50 9.73
CA ASP A 147 2.80 13.37 9.01
C ASP A 147 4.25 13.06 9.42
N PRO A 148 5.10 12.58 8.52
CA PRO A 148 6.47 12.20 8.85
C PRO A 148 7.38 13.39 9.22
N TRP A 149 6.93 14.63 9.00
CA TRP A 149 7.72 15.83 9.31
C TRP A 149 7.29 16.54 10.59
N THR A 150 6.07 16.34 11.03
CA THR A 150 5.51 17.05 12.21
C THR A 150 4.92 16.12 13.26
N SER A 151 4.83 14.83 12.98
CA SER A 151 4.14 13.82 13.80
C SER A 151 2.65 14.14 14.06
N ARG A 152 2.03 15.06 13.29
CA ARG A 152 0.59 15.27 13.36
C ARG A 152 -0.14 14.03 12.88
N ILE A 153 -1.08 13.55 13.69
CA ILE A 153 -1.96 12.43 13.35
C ILE A 153 -3.21 13.01 12.69
N MET A 154 -3.58 12.47 11.54
CA MET A 154 -4.81 12.80 10.84
C MET A 154 -5.74 11.60 10.82
N LYS A 155 -6.97 11.82 11.23
CA LYS A 155 -8.08 10.90 11.04
C LYS A 155 -8.99 11.46 9.95
N PHE A 156 -9.17 10.69 8.89
CA PHE A 156 -9.98 11.07 7.73
C PHE A 156 -11.14 10.08 7.61
N ASP A 157 -12.34 10.55 7.87
CA ASP A 157 -13.52 9.71 7.96
C ASP A 157 -14.50 9.95 6.83
N MET A 158 -14.99 8.87 6.26
CA MET A 158 -16.11 8.88 5.31
C MET A 158 -17.44 8.65 6.03
N HIS A 159 -18.40 9.52 5.76
CA HIS A 159 -19.73 9.45 6.35
C HIS A 159 -20.77 9.03 5.33
N ALA A 160 -21.19 7.76 5.38
CA ALA A 160 -22.27 7.19 4.58
C ALA A 160 -22.11 7.44 3.06
N LEU A 161 -20.89 7.38 2.53
CA LEU A 161 -20.55 7.66 1.13
C LEU A 161 -20.97 9.07 0.63
N LEU A 162 -21.14 10.03 1.53
CA LEU A 162 -21.69 11.34 1.19
C LEU A 162 -20.77 12.52 1.48
N GLY A 163 -19.82 12.35 2.36
CA GLY A 163 -18.91 13.42 2.76
C GLY A 163 -17.81 12.95 3.67
N MET A 164 -16.73 13.72 3.70
CA MET A 164 -15.52 13.43 4.45
C MET A 164 -15.26 14.51 5.49
N THR A 165 -14.79 14.10 6.65
CA THR A 165 -14.30 15.00 7.69
C THR A 165 -12.90 14.63 8.11
N VAL A 166 -12.15 15.64 8.57
CA VAL A 166 -10.80 15.48 9.10
C VAL A 166 -10.78 15.92 10.56
N GLU A 167 -10.17 15.12 11.38
CA GLU A 167 -9.79 15.44 12.75
C GLU A 167 -8.30 15.18 12.92
N TRP A 168 -7.64 15.89 13.83
CA TRP A 168 -6.20 15.75 14.00
C TRP A 168 -5.78 15.86 15.47
N SER A 169 -4.64 15.24 15.77
CA SER A 169 -3.96 15.34 17.04
C SER A 169 -2.50 15.76 16.84
N ASP A 170 -2.03 16.64 17.70
CA ASP A 170 -0.63 17.10 17.77
C ASP A 170 0.06 16.59 19.05
N ASN A 171 -0.52 15.66 19.76
CA ASN A 171 -0.04 15.20 21.06
C ASN A 171 -0.31 13.70 21.29
N ASP A 172 0.04 12.89 20.29
CA ASP A 172 -0.05 11.43 20.34
C ASP A 172 -1.45 10.91 20.72
N GLY A 173 -2.51 11.52 20.16
CA GLY A 173 -3.87 11.10 20.42
C GLY A 173 -4.44 11.54 21.77
N ALA A 174 -3.66 12.21 22.63
CA ALA A 174 -4.14 12.66 23.95
C ALA A 174 -5.28 13.68 23.87
N SER A 175 -5.39 14.41 22.78
CA SER A 175 -6.55 15.24 22.44
C SER A 175 -6.66 15.44 20.93
N TRP A 176 -7.89 15.63 20.49
CA TRP A 176 -8.23 15.78 19.06
C TRP A 176 -8.86 17.14 18.79
N ASN A 177 -8.60 17.67 17.61
CA ASN A 177 -9.13 18.91 17.08
C ASN A 177 -9.99 18.63 15.85
N GLY A 178 -10.91 19.50 15.54
CA GLY A 178 -11.83 19.37 14.42
C GLY A 178 -13.27 19.10 14.90
N PRO A 179 -14.13 18.43 14.12
CA PRO A 179 -13.86 18.06 12.73
C PRO A 179 -13.85 19.26 11.78
N SER A 180 -13.00 19.21 10.76
CA SER A 180 -13.11 20.06 9.59
C SER A 180 -13.81 19.32 8.46
N VAL A 181 -14.71 20.02 7.74
CA VAL A 181 -15.35 19.43 6.56
C VAL A 181 -14.36 19.45 5.41
N ALA A 182 -13.94 18.27 4.97
CA ALA A 182 -12.97 18.14 3.90
C ALA A 182 -13.65 18.22 2.52
N THR A 183 -14.78 17.55 2.34
CA THR A 183 -15.47 17.50 1.04
C THR A 183 -16.87 18.11 1.10
N GLN A 184 -17.37 18.52 -0.06
CA GLN A 184 -18.79 18.86 -0.21
C GLN A 184 -19.63 17.59 -0.16
N PHE A 185 -20.84 17.69 0.39
CA PHE A 185 -21.78 16.57 0.40
C PHE A 185 -22.36 16.35 -0.99
N TYR A 186 -21.94 15.30 -1.66
CA TYR A 186 -22.52 14.78 -2.91
C TYR A 186 -22.49 13.26 -2.92
N SER A 187 -23.34 12.66 -3.75
CA SER A 187 -23.53 11.21 -3.75
C SER A 187 -22.27 10.46 -4.22
N VAL A 188 -21.99 9.36 -3.53
CA VAL A 188 -20.93 8.39 -3.75
C VAL A 188 -19.54 9.02 -3.71
N GLN A 189 -18.98 9.03 -2.52
CA GLN A 189 -17.57 9.29 -2.27
C GLN A 189 -16.99 8.02 -1.66
N ASP A 190 -15.84 7.60 -2.13
CA ASP A 190 -15.21 6.35 -1.76
C ASP A 190 -13.71 6.42 -1.94
N HIS A 191 -12.98 5.45 -1.41
CA HIS A 191 -11.54 5.28 -1.64
C HIS A 191 -10.74 6.53 -1.31
N GLN A 192 -10.95 7.05 -0.09
CA GLN A 192 -10.31 8.26 0.41
C GLN A 192 -8.87 8.01 0.78
N THR A 193 -8.00 8.92 0.42
CA THR A 193 -6.59 8.92 0.83
C THR A 193 -6.14 10.31 1.23
N ILE A 194 -5.25 10.42 2.21
CA ILE A 194 -4.69 11.69 2.67
C ILE A 194 -3.18 11.55 2.88
N ALA A 195 -2.44 12.58 2.53
CA ALA A 195 -1.00 12.66 2.76
C ALA A 195 -0.55 14.10 2.97
N SER A 196 0.64 14.26 3.53
CA SER A 196 1.38 15.52 3.56
C SER A 196 2.61 15.44 2.66
N SER A 197 3.12 16.58 2.23
CA SER A 197 4.40 16.65 1.52
C SER A 197 5.26 17.77 2.09
N ASN A 198 6.57 17.70 1.85
CA ASN A 198 7.53 18.72 2.31
C ASN A 198 7.37 20.07 1.58
N MET A 199 6.28 20.27 0.86
CA MET A 199 5.93 21.57 0.28
C MET A 199 5.52 22.52 1.40
N GLN A 200 6.22 23.64 1.51
CA GLN A 200 5.91 24.67 2.51
C GLN A 200 4.48 25.20 2.32
N ALA A 201 3.65 25.05 3.31
CA ALA A 201 2.32 25.64 3.35
C ALA A 201 2.33 27.08 3.92
N ALA A 202 1.23 27.79 3.72
CA ALA A 202 1.13 29.20 4.16
C ALA A 202 1.09 29.35 5.69
N LEU A 203 0.43 28.40 6.38
CA LEU A 203 0.15 28.46 7.83
C LEU A 203 0.59 27.20 8.57
N TYR A 204 1.25 26.26 7.91
CA TYR A 204 1.72 25.01 8.49
C TYR A 204 3.06 24.58 7.84
N PRO A 205 3.92 23.79 8.48
CA PRO A 205 5.19 23.38 7.89
C PRO A 205 5.07 22.61 6.59
N THR A 206 4.03 21.78 6.47
CA THR A 206 3.79 20.89 5.33
C THR A 206 2.47 21.21 4.64
N THR A 207 2.40 21.00 3.34
CA THR A 207 1.14 21.03 2.59
C THR A 207 0.46 19.68 2.70
N TRP A 208 -0.85 19.70 2.99
CA TRP A 208 -1.67 18.51 3.06
C TRP A 208 -2.55 18.39 1.83
N MET A 209 -2.82 17.17 1.43
CA MET A 209 -3.74 16.87 0.34
C MET A 209 -4.52 15.61 0.66
N PHE A 210 -5.80 15.59 0.29
CA PHE A 210 -6.57 14.37 0.16
C PHE A 210 -6.99 14.16 -1.29
N CYS A 211 -7.26 12.91 -1.66
CA CYS A 211 -7.94 12.53 -2.88
C CYS A 211 -9.07 11.55 -2.53
N ILE A 212 -10.17 11.63 -3.26
CA ILE A 212 -11.33 10.75 -3.12
C ILE A 212 -11.85 10.37 -4.50
N ASN A 213 -12.35 9.17 -4.64
CA ASN A 213 -13.17 8.81 -5.79
C ASN A 213 -14.60 9.31 -5.57
N GLY A 214 -15.22 9.71 -6.65
CA GLY A 214 -16.60 10.19 -6.66
C GLY A 214 -17.26 9.85 -7.99
N ASN A 215 -18.25 10.62 -8.38
CA ASN A 215 -18.93 10.42 -9.68
C ASN A 215 -18.10 10.85 -10.91
N ALA A 216 -16.85 11.26 -10.71
CA ALA A 216 -15.94 11.62 -11.78
C ALA A 216 -15.15 10.37 -12.26
N PRO A 217 -14.67 10.35 -13.51
CA PRO A 217 -13.87 9.23 -14.00
C PRO A 217 -12.49 9.09 -13.35
N HIS A 218 -12.07 10.05 -12.54
CA HIS A 218 -10.81 10.10 -11.81
C HIS A 218 -11.01 10.79 -10.46
N PRO A 219 -10.13 10.57 -9.50
CA PRO A 219 -10.26 11.14 -8.17
C PRO A 219 -10.32 12.68 -8.18
N LEU A 220 -11.05 13.22 -7.21
CA LEU A 220 -11.03 14.63 -6.87
C LEU A 220 -10.10 14.84 -5.70
N CYS A 221 -9.22 15.82 -5.80
CA CYS A 221 -8.24 16.14 -4.78
C CYS A 221 -8.42 17.57 -4.28
N SER A 222 -8.11 17.79 -3.01
CA SER A 222 -8.07 19.12 -2.41
C SER A 222 -6.85 19.25 -1.52
N SER A 223 -6.33 20.47 -1.38
CA SER A 223 -5.18 20.73 -0.53
C SER A 223 -5.50 21.68 0.62
N SER A 224 -4.78 21.51 1.72
CA SER A 224 -4.81 22.38 2.89
C SER A 224 -3.46 23.05 3.09
N GLN A 225 -3.51 24.33 3.43
CA GLN A 225 -2.35 25.19 3.71
C GLN A 225 -2.20 25.52 5.20
N ASP A 226 -3.03 24.93 6.05
CA ASP A 226 -3.12 25.19 7.49
C ASP A 226 -3.16 23.89 8.32
N GLY A 227 -2.60 22.80 7.76
CA GLY A 227 -2.48 21.53 8.44
C GLY A 227 -3.81 20.79 8.62
N GLY A 228 -4.73 20.92 7.66
CA GLY A 228 -6.01 20.21 7.64
C GLY A 228 -7.17 20.94 8.32
N ALA A 229 -6.95 22.15 8.85
CA ALA A 229 -8.02 22.91 9.48
C ALA A 229 -9.03 23.47 8.46
N THR A 230 -8.56 23.83 7.27
CA THR A 230 -9.42 24.21 6.13
C THR A 230 -8.91 23.60 4.83
N TRP A 231 -9.83 23.38 3.90
CA TRP A 231 -9.55 22.74 2.62
C TRP A 231 -9.92 23.65 1.45
N GLY A 232 -9.10 23.63 0.42
CA GLY A 232 -9.34 24.34 -0.83
C GLY A 232 -10.46 23.72 -1.66
N PRO A 233 -10.73 24.26 -2.85
CA PRO A 233 -11.68 23.65 -3.76
C PRO A 233 -11.15 22.30 -4.28
N GLU A 234 -12.05 21.33 -4.44
CA GLU A 234 -11.73 20.07 -5.08
C GLU A 234 -11.38 20.31 -6.57
N THR A 235 -10.33 19.67 -7.01
CA THR A 235 -9.82 19.70 -8.39
C THR A 235 -9.65 18.27 -8.90
N SER A 236 -9.65 18.11 -10.22
CA SER A 236 -9.33 16.81 -10.81
C SER A 236 -7.94 16.34 -10.41
N GLY A 237 -7.82 15.13 -9.88
CA GLY A 237 -6.56 14.46 -9.59
C GLY A 237 -5.85 13.86 -10.81
N ALA A 238 -6.23 14.29 -12.01
CA ALA A 238 -5.64 13.84 -13.28
C ALA A 238 -5.65 14.99 -14.29
N PRO A 239 -4.87 14.87 -15.42
CA PRO A 239 -4.96 15.81 -16.52
C PRO A 239 -6.39 15.94 -17.05
N VAL A 240 -6.77 17.14 -17.48
CA VAL A 240 -8.12 17.42 -17.99
C VAL A 240 -8.48 16.60 -19.25
N THR A 241 -7.49 16.03 -19.91
CA THR A 241 -7.65 15.16 -21.08
C THR A 241 -7.87 13.70 -20.71
N CYS A 242 -7.75 13.35 -19.43
CA CYS A 242 -7.91 12.00 -18.94
C CYS A 242 -9.38 11.59 -19.00
N SER A 243 -9.67 10.48 -19.66
CA SER A 243 -11.03 9.98 -19.87
C SER A 243 -11.33 8.68 -19.11
N SER A 244 -10.32 8.09 -18.51
CA SER A 244 -10.41 6.87 -17.73
C SER A 244 -9.82 7.09 -16.34
N GLY A 245 -10.21 6.28 -15.42
CA GLY A 245 -9.80 6.31 -14.03
C GLY A 245 -10.21 5.00 -13.38
N GLY A 246 -10.75 5.07 -12.21
CA GLY A 246 -11.11 3.96 -11.35
C GLY A 246 -10.72 4.30 -9.92
N LEU A 247 -10.71 3.31 -9.07
CA LEU A 247 -10.22 3.46 -7.71
C LEU A 247 -8.74 3.85 -7.73
N SER A 248 -8.35 4.75 -6.86
CA SER A 248 -6.97 5.23 -6.77
C SER A 248 -6.27 4.63 -5.57
N ALA A 249 -5.01 4.30 -5.74
CA ALA A 249 -4.11 3.93 -4.68
C ALA A 249 -3.90 5.07 -3.66
N HIS A 250 -3.14 4.77 -2.61
CA HIS A 250 -2.74 5.77 -1.62
C HIS A 250 -2.10 7.00 -2.27
N LEU A 251 -2.49 8.17 -1.78
CA LEU A 251 -1.80 9.41 -2.08
C LEU A 251 -0.49 9.46 -1.30
N VAL A 252 0.57 9.89 -1.94
CA VAL A 252 1.89 9.99 -1.34
C VAL A 252 2.42 11.41 -1.51
N GLY A 253 2.86 12.02 -0.43
CA GLY A 253 3.58 13.27 -0.45
C GLY A 253 5.07 13.01 -0.24
N SER A 254 5.92 13.73 -0.95
CA SER A 254 7.35 13.42 -1.01
C SER A 254 8.22 14.51 -0.41
N ILE A 255 9.50 14.15 -0.20
CA ILE A 255 10.53 15.04 0.31
C ILE A 255 10.83 16.22 -0.65
N ASP A 256 10.63 16.04 -1.95
CA ASP A 256 10.79 17.06 -2.97
C ASP A 256 9.61 18.05 -3.08
N GLY A 257 8.58 17.86 -2.24
CA GLY A 257 7.40 18.70 -2.19
C GLY A 257 6.29 18.32 -3.17
N ASN A 258 6.48 17.28 -3.97
CA ASN A 258 5.47 16.80 -4.90
C ASN A 258 4.45 15.89 -4.19
N PHE A 259 3.33 15.65 -4.87
CA PHE A 259 2.42 14.57 -4.54
C PHE A 259 2.32 13.61 -5.71
N TYR A 260 2.22 12.34 -5.37
CA TYR A 260 2.10 11.22 -6.31
C TYR A 260 0.91 10.35 -5.94
N ARG A 261 0.30 9.73 -6.92
CA ARG A 261 -0.68 8.65 -6.75
C ARG A 261 -0.64 7.72 -7.95
N GLY A 262 -0.86 6.46 -7.72
CA GLY A 262 -1.05 5.49 -8.79
C GLY A 262 -2.53 5.31 -9.15
N ASN A 263 -2.78 4.93 -10.38
CA ASN A 263 -4.12 4.61 -10.86
C ASN A 263 -4.03 3.92 -12.23
N LYS A 264 -5.17 3.48 -12.73
CA LYS A 264 -5.33 3.11 -14.13
C LYS A 264 -4.99 4.30 -15.04
N GLY A 265 -4.33 4.04 -16.15
CA GLY A 265 -3.94 5.07 -17.09
C GLY A 265 -5.11 5.82 -17.74
N CYS A 266 -4.87 7.02 -18.21
CA CYS A 266 -5.89 7.90 -18.81
C CYS A 266 -6.60 7.32 -20.03
N THR A 267 -5.98 6.38 -20.73
CA THR A 267 -6.59 5.65 -21.83
C THR A 267 -7.50 4.50 -21.41
N GLY A 268 -7.47 4.14 -20.12
CA GLY A 268 -8.14 2.96 -19.57
C GLY A 268 -7.36 1.66 -19.72
N GLU A 269 -6.14 1.74 -20.29
CA GLU A 269 -5.24 0.61 -20.42
C GLU A 269 -3.98 0.85 -19.58
N GLY A 270 -3.50 -0.21 -18.93
CA GLY A 270 -2.31 -0.16 -18.09
C GLY A 270 -2.45 0.73 -16.85
N TYR A 271 -1.34 0.93 -16.21
CA TYR A 271 -1.23 1.76 -15.00
C TYR A 271 -0.37 2.99 -15.25
N SER A 272 -0.64 4.04 -14.51
CA SER A 272 0.12 5.28 -14.54
C SER A 272 0.34 5.82 -13.13
N VAL A 273 1.44 6.53 -12.96
CA VAL A 273 1.66 7.39 -11.81
C VAL A 273 1.27 8.82 -12.19
N PHE A 274 0.47 9.45 -11.38
CA PHE A 274 0.06 10.83 -11.54
C PHE A 274 0.84 11.70 -10.54
N ARG A 275 1.44 12.78 -11.03
CA ARG A 275 2.23 13.71 -10.23
C ARG A 275 1.65 15.11 -10.29
N THR A 276 1.66 15.79 -9.14
CA THR A 276 1.45 17.25 -9.05
C THR A 276 2.62 17.91 -8.32
N THR A 277 3.07 19.04 -8.85
CA THR A 277 4.14 19.87 -8.27
C THR A 277 3.60 21.18 -7.73
N ASN A 278 2.29 21.37 -7.68
CA ASN A 278 1.63 22.62 -7.35
C ASN A 278 0.37 22.42 -6.49
N ALA A 279 0.45 21.48 -5.54
CA ALA A 279 -0.61 21.19 -4.58
C ALA A 279 -1.97 20.86 -5.25
N GLY A 280 -1.96 20.09 -6.33
CA GLY A 280 -3.16 19.59 -6.99
C GLY A 280 -3.80 20.55 -8.00
N ILE A 281 -3.22 21.73 -8.27
CA ILE A 281 -3.76 22.66 -9.29
C ILE A 281 -3.72 22.01 -10.68
N SER A 282 -2.68 21.23 -10.95
CA SER A 282 -2.58 20.43 -12.19
C SER A 282 -1.79 19.15 -11.93
N TRP A 283 -2.10 18.13 -12.72
CA TRP A 283 -1.47 16.82 -12.66
C TRP A 283 -0.88 16.44 -14.02
N THR A 284 0.21 15.67 -13.98
CA THR A 284 0.82 15.03 -15.14
C THR A 284 0.70 13.52 -14.98
N GLU A 285 0.47 12.84 -16.10
CA GLU A 285 0.44 11.38 -16.16
C GLU A 285 1.79 10.84 -16.60
N HIS A 286 2.27 9.80 -15.93
CA HIS A 286 3.51 9.09 -16.21
C HIS A 286 3.20 7.59 -16.34
N PRO A 287 3.00 7.07 -17.56
CA PRO A 287 2.67 5.66 -17.78
C PRO A 287 3.77 4.73 -17.30
N LEU A 288 3.37 3.66 -16.60
CA LEU A 288 4.26 2.58 -16.21
C LEU A 288 4.65 1.71 -17.41
N PRO A 289 5.72 0.88 -17.33
CA PRO A 289 6.20 0.06 -18.44
C PRO A 289 5.10 -0.79 -19.08
N THR A 290 4.95 -0.69 -20.40
CA THR A 290 3.82 -1.23 -21.16
C THR A 290 3.83 -2.75 -21.35
N GLU A 291 4.96 -3.41 -21.20
CA GLU A 291 5.12 -4.84 -21.47
C GLU A 291 4.31 -5.73 -20.53
N ILE A 292 3.95 -5.19 -19.37
CA ILE A 292 3.21 -5.90 -18.32
C ILE A 292 1.98 -5.09 -17.91
N THR A 293 1.62 -4.07 -18.69
CA THR A 293 0.48 -3.21 -18.40
C THR A 293 -0.80 -3.81 -18.96
N GLY A 294 -1.80 -3.69 -18.24
CA GLY A 294 -3.16 -4.14 -18.42
C GLY A 294 -3.78 -4.07 -17.04
N THR A 295 -5.05 -4.27 -16.96
CA THR A 295 -5.69 -4.47 -15.66
C THR A 295 -5.74 -5.96 -15.40
N ALA A 296 -5.16 -6.41 -14.31
CA ALA A 296 -5.32 -7.77 -13.82
C ALA A 296 -6.80 -8.03 -13.48
N ASP A 297 -7.21 -9.27 -13.58
CA ASP A 297 -8.55 -9.71 -13.13
C ASP A 297 -8.45 -10.20 -11.67
N THR A 298 -7.99 -9.30 -10.79
CA THR A 298 -7.75 -9.59 -9.37
C THR A 298 -8.28 -8.46 -8.49
N TRP A 299 -8.27 -8.68 -7.20
CA TRP A 299 -8.54 -7.67 -6.19
C TRP A 299 -7.62 -6.45 -6.38
N ASN A 300 -8.19 -5.24 -6.33
CA ASN A 300 -7.50 -3.96 -6.54
C ASN A 300 -6.81 -3.85 -7.92
N ALA A 301 -7.44 -4.42 -8.96
CA ALA A 301 -6.93 -4.43 -10.33
C ALA A 301 -6.81 -3.04 -10.96
N GLU A 302 -7.30 -1.99 -10.33
CA GLU A 302 -7.27 -0.62 -10.84
C GLU A 302 -6.19 0.24 -10.21
N GLU A 303 -5.47 -0.31 -9.22
CA GLU A 303 -4.50 0.42 -8.41
C GLU A 303 -3.06 0.10 -8.78
N ALA A 304 -2.26 1.14 -8.95
CA ALA A 304 -0.82 1.06 -8.83
C ALA A 304 -0.41 1.84 -7.59
N GLN A 305 0.27 1.22 -6.67
CA GLN A 305 0.80 1.87 -5.48
C GLN A 305 2.10 2.60 -5.81
N VAL A 306 2.36 3.69 -5.13
CA VAL A 306 3.55 4.50 -5.36
C VAL A 306 4.15 4.95 -4.04
N GLU A 307 5.48 5.09 -4.01
CA GLU A 307 6.21 5.68 -2.89
C GLU A 307 7.48 6.37 -3.38
N VAL A 308 8.04 7.25 -2.57
CA VAL A 308 9.22 8.04 -2.92
C VAL A 308 10.29 7.87 -1.85
N ASP A 309 11.49 7.45 -2.25
CA ASP A 309 12.62 7.29 -1.33
C ASP A 309 13.22 8.65 -0.89
N SER A 310 14.14 8.61 0.07
CA SER A 310 14.75 9.83 0.63
C SER A 310 15.55 10.65 -0.37
N ALA A 311 15.92 10.11 -1.52
CA ALA A 311 16.62 10.80 -2.61
C ALA A 311 15.65 11.35 -3.68
N GLY A 312 14.34 11.07 -3.57
CA GLY A 312 13.33 11.51 -4.51
C GLY A 312 13.10 10.55 -5.68
N ASN A 313 13.63 9.34 -5.63
CA ASN A 313 13.31 8.31 -6.61
C ASN A 313 11.92 7.73 -6.32
N VAL A 314 11.16 7.50 -7.38
CA VAL A 314 9.77 7.03 -7.30
C VAL A 314 9.73 5.52 -7.54
N HIS A 315 9.10 4.79 -6.66
CA HIS A 315 8.86 3.36 -6.80
C HIS A 315 7.37 3.12 -7.02
N ALA A 316 7.03 2.29 -8.01
CA ALA A 316 5.65 1.93 -8.30
C ALA A 316 5.47 0.43 -8.30
N MET A 317 4.38 -0.05 -7.69
CA MET A 317 3.99 -1.46 -7.61
C MET A 317 2.58 -1.65 -8.16
N TRP A 318 2.35 -2.72 -8.89
CA TRP A 318 1.03 -3.07 -9.45
C TRP A 318 0.91 -4.59 -9.68
N ASN A 319 -0.30 -5.05 -9.89
CA ASN A 319 -0.56 -6.42 -10.34
C ASN A 319 -0.58 -6.49 -11.86
N GLY A 320 0.23 -7.38 -12.44
CA GLY A 320 0.27 -7.62 -13.89
C GLY A 320 -0.91 -8.46 -14.38
N LEU A 321 -1.02 -8.59 -15.70
CA LEU A 321 -2.08 -9.41 -16.36
C LEU A 321 -2.02 -10.90 -16.00
N ASP A 322 -0.90 -11.37 -15.51
CA ASP A 322 -0.68 -12.73 -15.02
C ASP A 322 -1.00 -12.89 -13.54
N ASN A 323 -1.64 -11.87 -12.93
CA ASN A 323 -1.98 -11.81 -11.53
C ASN A 323 -0.77 -11.91 -10.59
N LYS A 324 0.40 -11.41 -11.02
CA LYS A 324 1.61 -11.32 -10.21
C LYS A 324 1.95 -9.87 -9.88
N PRO A 325 2.59 -9.61 -8.73
CA PRO A 325 3.02 -8.27 -8.38
C PRO A 325 4.30 -7.90 -9.13
N TYR A 326 4.30 -6.71 -9.69
CA TYR A 326 5.41 -6.11 -10.40
C TYR A 326 5.79 -4.78 -9.78
N TRP A 327 7.04 -4.42 -9.96
CA TRP A 327 7.63 -3.18 -9.49
C TRP A 327 8.51 -2.56 -10.57
N SER A 328 8.53 -1.24 -10.61
CA SER A 328 9.42 -0.42 -11.40
C SER A 328 9.80 0.84 -10.62
N TYR A 329 10.92 1.43 -10.94
CA TYR A 329 11.34 2.69 -10.34
C TYR A 329 11.69 3.75 -11.37
N SER A 330 11.60 5.00 -10.95
CA SER A 330 12.00 6.18 -11.72
C SER A 330 12.98 7.01 -10.90
N ARG A 331 14.06 7.47 -11.54
CA ARG A 331 15.05 8.37 -10.93
C ARG A 331 14.90 9.82 -11.38
N ASP A 332 13.85 10.12 -12.11
CA ASP A 332 13.56 11.42 -12.70
C ASP A 332 12.09 11.83 -12.51
N GLN A 333 11.54 11.51 -11.33
CA GLN A 333 10.19 11.89 -10.90
C GLN A 333 9.07 11.33 -11.80
N GLY A 334 9.25 10.15 -12.38
CA GLY A 334 8.26 9.47 -13.22
C GLY A 334 8.43 9.71 -14.73
N GLU A 335 9.39 10.52 -15.15
CA GLU A 335 9.57 10.80 -16.60
C GLU A 335 10.05 9.56 -17.37
N THR A 336 10.91 8.75 -16.75
CA THR A 336 11.32 7.44 -17.29
C THR A 336 11.30 6.38 -16.20
N TRP A 337 11.04 5.14 -16.60
CA TRP A 337 10.91 3.99 -15.70
C TRP A 337 11.92 2.90 -16.04
N SER A 338 12.37 2.18 -15.02
CA SER A 338 13.11 0.93 -15.19
C SER A 338 12.22 -0.13 -15.84
N ASN A 339 12.81 -1.21 -16.34
CA ASN A 339 12.03 -2.38 -16.70
C ASN A 339 11.25 -2.90 -15.48
N ALA A 340 10.06 -3.44 -15.73
CA ALA A 340 9.27 -4.04 -14.69
C ALA A 340 9.92 -5.32 -14.16
N THR A 341 10.01 -5.44 -12.85
CA THR A 341 10.54 -6.61 -12.14
C THR A 341 9.40 -7.29 -11.40
N MET A 342 9.19 -8.59 -11.64
CA MET A 342 8.24 -9.40 -10.88
C MET A 342 8.80 -9.66 -9.47
N ILE A 343 8.02 -9.32 -8.45
CA ILE A 343 8.46 -9.36 -7.04
C ILE A 343 7.85 -10.48 -6.21
N ALA A 344 7.01 -11.33 -6.81
CA ALA A 344 6.51 -12.51 -6.11
C ALA A 344 7.63 -13.52 -5.85
N PRO A 345 7.62 -14.22 -4.70
CA PRO A 345 8.59 -15.29 -4.45
C PRO A 345 8.39 -16.43 -5.46
N PRO A 346 9.40 -17.31 -5.66
CA PRO A 346 9.34 -18.40 -6.62
C PRO A 346 8.47 -19.57 -6.11
N ILE A 347 7.26 -19.26 -5.69
CA ILE A 347 6.21 -20.21 -5.29
C ILE A 347 5.04 -20.09 -6.26
N ASN A 348 4.18 -21.09 -6.29
CA ASN A 348 3.05 -21.10 -7.21
C ASN A 348 1.89 -20.26 -6.63
N LEU A 349 1.87 -18.96 -6.96
CA LEU A 349 0.74 -18.08 -6.67
C LEU A 349 -0.22 -18.08 -7.87
N SER A 350 -1.53 -18.23 -7.63
CA SER A 350 -2.59 -18.07 -8.63
C SER A 350 -3.00 -16.63 -8.80
N GLY A 351 -2.89 -15.83 -7.75
CA GLY A 351 -3.22 -14.42 -7.74
C GLY A 351 -2.53 -13.65 -6.64
N THR A 352 -2.57 -12.33 -6.75
CA THR A 352 -2.13 -11.41 -5.70
C THR A 352 -3.11 -10.24 -5.60
N GLY A 353 -3.21 -9.64 -4.42
CA GLY A 353 -4.07 -8.50 -4.15
C GLY A 353 -3.48 -7.54 -3.13
N PHE A 354 -4.12 -6.39 -2.97
CA PHE A 354 -3.80 -5.37 -1.98
C PHE A 354 -2.32 -4.96 -1.99
N PRO A 355 -1.77 -4.58 -3.15
CA PRO A 355 -0.39 -4.15 -3.24
C PRO A 355 -0.17 -2.87 -2.45
N VAL A 356 0.93 -2.80 -1.69
CA VAL A 356 1.40 -1.58 -1.02
C VAL A 356 2.92 -1.51 -1.09
N VAL A 357 3.47 -0.30 -1.17
CA VAL A 357 4.91 -0.08 -1.28
C VAL A 357 5.34 1.03 -0.35
N VAL A 358 6.51 0.89 0.26
CA VAL A 358 7.17 1.93 1.05
C VAL A 358 8.65 1.96 0.73
N ALA A 359 9.24 3.15 0.77
CA ALA A 359 10.66 3.35 0.54
C ALA A 359 11.32 4.10 1.71
N GLY A 360 12.58 3.79 1.97
CA GLY A 360 13.40 4.42 2.99
C GLY A 360 14.50 5.28 2.39
N ASP A 361 15.76 4.91 2.67
CA ASP A 361 16.93 5.54 2.05
C ASP A 361 17.01 5.21 0.56
N GLU A 362 17.87 5.91 -0.18
CA GLU A 362 18.02 5.74 -1.62
C GLU A 362 18.19 4.28 -2.02
N GLY A 363 17.23 3.75 -2.79
CA GLY A 363 17.26 2.39 -3.31
C GLY A 363 16.91 1.30 -2.28
N THR A 364 16.33 1.64 -1.14
CA THR A 364 15.76 0.70 -0.19
C THR A 364 14.23 0.75 -0.23
N VAL A 365 13.59 -0.39 -0.48
CA VAL A 365 12.15 -0.46 -0.69
C VAL A 365 11.57 -1.77 -0.18
N ALA A 366 10.36 -1.70 0.36
CA ALA A 366 9.59 -2.86 0.77
C ALA A 366 8.18 -2.84 0.15
N PHE A 367 7.65 -4.04 -0.08
CA PHE A 367 6.39 -4.31 -0.77
C PHE A 367 5.56 -5.26 0.10
N GLY A 368 4.36 -4.84 0.45
CA GLY A 368 3.38 -5.68 1.11
C GLY A 368 2.28 -6.12 0.14
N TYR A 369 1.80 -7.34 0.24
CA TYR A 369 0.69 -7.86 -0.55
C TYR A 369 0.16 -9.15 0.04
N VAL A 370 -1.04 -9.53 -0.35
CA VAL A 370 -1.55 -10.88 -0.13
C VAL A 370 -1.46 -11.69 -1.41
N GLY A 371 -1.25 -13.00 -1.28
CA GLY A 371 -1.13 -13.89 -2.43
C GLY A 371 -1.86 -15.20 -2.18
N GLU A 372 -2.60 -15.62 -3.18
CA GLU A 372 -3.29 -16.89 -3.21
C GLU A 372 -2.35 -18.01 -3.68
N THR A 373 -2.17 -19.03 -2.86
CA THR A 373 -1.39 -20.21 -3.24
C THR A 373 -2.24 -21.13 -4.11
N ALA A 374 -1.73 -21.45 -5.31
CA ALA A 374 -2.41 -22.36 -6.20
C ALA A 374 -2.34 -23.82 -5.68
N GLY A 375 -3.49 -24.47 -5.57
CA GLY A 375 -3.59 -25.85 -5.06
C GLY A 375 -5.04 -26.34 -5.03
N GLU A 376 -5.26 -27.48 -4.35
CA GLU A 376 -6.60 -28.02 -4.14
C GLU A 376 -7.38 -27.19 -3.10
N ASP A 377 -6.66 -26.58 -2.17
CA ASP A 377 -7.19 -25.64 -1.19
C ASP A 377 -6.55 -24.27 -1.49
N GLU A 378 -7.29 -23.39 -2.11
CA GLU A 378 -6.89 -22.02 -2.37
C GLU A 378 -6.78 -21.28 -1.03
N THR A 379 -5.56 -20.88 -0.68
CA THR A 379 -5.29 -20.22 0.58
C THR A 379 -4.58 -18.91 0.35
N TRP A 380 -5.01 -17.88 1.06
CA TRP A 380 -4.39 -16.55 1.02
C TRP A 380 -3.35 -16.40 2.13
N ASN A 381 -2.21 -15.83 1.76
CA ASN A 381 -1.13 -15.54 2.69
C ASN A 381 -0.64 -14.12 2.50
N ALA A 382 -0.17 -13.48 3.56
CA ALA A 382 0.46 -12.19 3.48
C ALA A 382 1.97 -12.32 3.28
N TYR A 383 2.52 -11.46 2.44
CA TYR A 383 3.93 -11.42 2.11
C TYR A 383 4.49 -10.01 2.28
N LEU A 384 5.70 -9.96 2.76
CA LEU A 384 6.55 -8.78 2.75
C LEU A 384 7.80 -9.09 1.93
N THR A 385 7.96 -8.41 0.81
CA THR A 385 9.16 -8.47 -0.03
C THR A 385 9.94 -7.17 0.12
N TYR A 386 11.26 -7.24 0.21
CA TYR A 386 12.08 -6.04 0.29
C TYR A 386 13.41 -6.20 -0.43
N THR A 387 14.02 -5.08 -0.77
CA THR A 387 15.37 -4.98 -1.31
C THR A 387 16.05 -3.73 -0.76
N THR A 388 17.39 -3.83 -0.58
CA THR A 388 18.24 -2.70 -0.16
C THR A 388 19.19 -2.25 -1.26
N ASP A 389 19.04 -2.81 -2.45
CA ASP A 389 19.89 -2.54 -3.62
C ASP A 389 19.07 -2.40 -4.91
N ALA A 390 17.92 -1.72 -4.82
CA ALA A 390 16.91 -1.55 -5.86
C ALA A 390 17.48 -1.16 -7.25
N PHE A 391 18.59 -0.43 -7.28
CA PHE A 391 19.18 0.09 -8.52
C PHE A 391 20.28 -0.80 -9.10
N ASN A 392 20.54 -1.95 -8.48
CA ASN A 392 21.43 -2.95 -9.08
C ASN A 392 20.73 -3.57 -10.31
N GLU A 393 21.54 -4.04 -11.25
CA GLU A 393 21.06 -4.74 -12.43
C GLU A 393 20.23 -5.99 -12.07
N THR A 394 20.61 -6.64 -10.99
CA THR A 394 19.91 -7.79 -10.42
C THR A 394 19.75 -7.56 -8.91
N PRO A 395 18.70 -6.87 -8.47
CA PRO A 395 18.49 -6.61 -7.05
C PRO A 395 18.21 -7.91 -6.29
N LEU A 396 18.74 -8.00 -5.07
CA LEU A 396 18.40 -9.08 -4.15
C LEU A 396 17.01 -8.81 -3.55
N LEU A 397 16.07 -9.68 -3.86
CA LEU A 397 14.71 -9.63 -3.28
C LEU A 397 14.60 -10.68 -2.17
N THR A 398 14.24 -10.24 -0.98
CA THR A 398 13.94 -11.10 0.16
C THR A 398 12.46 -11.04 0.45
N THR A 399 11.82 -12.20 0.53
CA THR A 399 10.38 -12.29 0.84
C THR A 399 10.16 -13.12 2.09
N VAL A 400 9.32 -12.63 2.98
CA VAL A 400 8.87 -13.32 4.19
C VAL A 400 7.38 -13.53 4.09
N GLN A 401 6.91 -14.75 4.35
CA GLN A 401 5.49 -15.02 4.60
C GLN A 401 5.18 -14.59 6.03
N LEU A 402 4.18 -13.73 6.20
CA LEU A 402 3.88 -13.12 7.50
C LEU A 402 3.02 -14.00 8.41
N ASN A 403 2.15 -14.80 7.84
CA ASN A 403 1.33 -15.77 8.55
C ASN A 403 1.92 -17.19 8.49
N GLY A 404 1.57 -18.02 9.44
CA GLY A 404 1.99 -19.43 9.47
C GLY A 404 1.36 -20.26 8.35
N GLU A 405 1.98 -21.38 8.03
CA GLU A 405 1.51 -22.28 6.96
C GLU A 405 0.09 -22.82 7.22
N ASN A 406 -0.28 -23.00 8.48
CA ASN A 406 -1.59 -23.52 8.88
C ASN A 406 -2.53 -22.43 9.42
N ASP A 407 -2.23 -21.18 9.16
CA ASP A 407 -2.98 -20.01 9.60
C ASP A 407 -3.13 -19.01 8.43
N PRO A 408 -3.85 -19.42 7.36
CA PRO A 408 -4.08 -18.56 6.20
C PRO A 408 -4.92 -17.36 6.58
N ILE A 409 -4.84 -16.31 5.75
CA ILE A 409 -5.64 -15.11 5.92
C ILE A 409 -7.00 -15.33 5.26
N ASP A 410 -8.06 -15.08 6.02
CA ASP A 410 -9.38 -14.93 5.47
C ASP A 410 -9.55 -13.49 4.97
N ILE A 411 -9.65 -13.33 3.66
CA ILE A 411 -9.82 -12.02 3.03
C ILE A 411 -11.29 -11.63 2.89
N GLU A 412 -12.19 -12.58 3.04
CA GLU A 412 -13.63 -12.40 2.91
C GLU A 412 -14.33 -12.78 4.21
N GLU A 413 -14.62 -11.83 5.08
CA GLU A 413 -15.48 -12.11 6.21
C GLU A 413 -16.92 -11.71 5.93
N ASP A 414 -17.83 -12.66 5.99
CA ASP A 414 -19.27 -12.43 5.95
C ASP A 414 -19.83 -12.30 7.38
N CYS A 415 -19.93 -11.10 7.87
CA CYS A 415 -20.62 -10.79 9.13
C CYS A 415 -22.05 -10.27 8.91
N GLY A 416 -22.63 -10.56 7.78
CA GLY A 416 -24.00 -10.19 7.45
C GLY A 416 -24.15 -8.78 6.87
N TYR A 417 -24.81 -7.87 7.60
CA TYR A 417 -25.17 -6.55 7.04
C TYR A 417 -24.15 -5.45 7.29
N ASN A 418 -23.05 -5.73 7.95
CA ASN A 418 -22.10 -4.72 8.41
C ASN A 418 -20.68 -5.17 8.15
N ARG A 419 -19.82 -4.22 7.89
CA ARG A 419 -18.37 -4.44 7.87
C ARG A 419 -17.92 -4.78 9.28
N CYS A 420 -17.38 -5.95 9.49
CA CYS A 420 -16.99 -6.47 10.79
C CYS A 420 -15.51 -6.74 10.92
N GLY A 421 -14.78 -6.35 9.94
CA GLY A 421 -13.38 -6.62 9.77
C GLY A 421 -13.10 -7.07 8.35
N GLY A 422 -11.85 -7.30 8.02
CA GLY A 422 -11.42 -7.73 6.69
C GLY A 422 -10.45 -6.75 6.06
N LEU A 423 -9.94 -7.12 4.88
CA LEU A 423 -8.95 -6.31 4.17
C LEU A 423 -9.58 -5.07 3.52
N GLY A 424 -10.85 -5.14 3.14
CA GLY A 424 -11.54 -4.05 2.45
C GLY A 424 -10.89 -3.69 1.12
N ASP A 425 -10.62 -2.41 0.94
CA ASP A 425 -10.00 -1.87 -0.26
C ASP A 425 -8.51 -1.56 -0.07
N PHE A 426 -8.03 -1.44 1.18
CA PHE A 426 -6.66 -1.03 1.49
C PHE A 426 -5.95 -1.97 2.45
N LEU A 427 -4.65 -2.08 2.25
CA LEU A 427 -3.64 -2.31 3.28
C LEU A 427 -2.75 -1.08 3.37
N ASP A 428 -1.87 -1.03 4.35
CA ASP A 428 -0.93 0.08 4.49
C ASP A 428 0.45 -0.42 4.92
N ILE A 429 1.48 0.31 4.49
CA ILE A 429 2.86 0.05 4.85
C ILE A 429 3.57 1.38 5.09
N ARG A 430 4.30 1.48 6.20
CA ARG A 430 4.98 2.72 6.60
C ARG A 430 6.40 2.46 7.06
N VAL A 431 7.24 3.49 6.94
CA VAL A 431 8.56 3.54 7.57
C VAL A 431 8.50 4.57 8.68
N ASP A 432 8.90 4.18 9.89
CA ASP A 432 8.97 5.08 11.02
C ASP A 432 10.22 5.98 11.00
N ALA A 433 10.34 6.87 11.99
CA ALA A 433 11.46 7.79 12.12
C ALA A 433 12.82 7.08 12.26
N TYR A 434 12.81 5.83 12.75
CA TYR A 434 14.01 5.00 12.92
C TYR A 434 14.33 4.13 11.71
N GLY A 435 13.50 4.18 10.67
CA GLY A 435 13.66 3.41 9.44
C GLY A 435 13.04 2.03 9.46
N ARG A 436 12.35 1.63 10.53
CA ARG A 436 11.69 0.31 10.59
C ARG A 436 10.48 0.31 9.68
N THR A 437 10.30 -0.80 8.96
CA THR A 437 9.13 -1.03 8.12
C THR A 437 8.00 -1.63 8.95
N TRP A 438 6.81 -1.07 8.78
CA TRP A 438 5.58 -1.52 9.44
C TRP A 438 4.53 -1.81 8.38
N PHE A 439 3.91 -2.98 8.46
CA PHE A 439 2.88 -3.42 7.51
C PHE A 439 1.59 -3.72 8.27
N SER A 440 0.48 -3.10 7.87
CA SER A 440 -0.83 -3.33 8.45
C SER A 440 -1.58 -4.44 7.72
N LEU A 441 -2.37 -5.19 8.47
CA LEU A 441 -3.16 -6.28 7.97
C LEU A 441 -4.42 -6.45 8.83
N SER A 442 -5.45 -7.01 8.25
CA SER A 442 -6.57 -7.57 8.98
C SER A 442 -6.44 -9.09 8.93
N HIS A 443 -6.45 -9.75 10.07
CA HIS A 443 -6.17 -11.17 10.16
C HIS A 443 -7.14 -11.89 11.10
N ASN A 444 -7.63 -13.05 10.68
CA ASN A 444 -8.56 -13.87 11.46
C ASN A 444 -7.90 -14.70 12.57
N LEU A 445 -6.58 -14.69 12.65
CA LEU A 445 -5.79 -15.28 13.75
C LEU A 445 -6.25 -16.71 14.12
N ALA A 446 -6.18 -17.63 13.16
CA ALA A 446 -6.62 -19.02 13.32
C ALA A 446 -8.09 -19.12 13.76
N ASP A 447 -8.98 -18.41 13.11
CA ASP A 447 -10.44 -18.37 13.35
C ASP A 447 -10.85 -17.87 14.75
N HIS A 448 -10.02 -17.05 15.37
CA HIS A 448 -10.32 -16.44 16.66
C HIS A 448 -11.08 -15.12 16.57
N GLY A 449 -11.35 -14.66 15.38
CA GLY A 449 -11.99 -13.38 15.07
C GLY A 449 -11.04 -12.48 14.27
N ILE A 450 -11.59 -11.52 13.55
CA ILE A 450 -10.79 -10.63 12.72
C ILE A 450 -10.34 -9.41 13.51
N PHE A 451 -9.03 -9.24 13.57
CA PHE A 451 -8.37 -8.17 14.28
C PHE A 451 -7.43 -7.42 13.36
N GLY A 452 -7.26 -6.14 13.61
CA GLY A 452 -6.16 -5.38 13.06
C GLY A 452 -4.84 -5.92 13.58
N THR A 453 -3.90 -6.14 12.68
CA THR A 453 -2.55 -6.57 13.02
C THR A 453 -1.53 -5.69 12.31
N PHE A 454 -0.34 -5.66 12.85
CA PHE A 454 0.80 -5.02 12.22
C PHE A 454 2.03 -5.91 12.32
N ASN A 455 2.90 -5.81 11.34
CA ASN A 455 4.14 -6.56 11.25
C ASN A 455 5.33 -5.62 11.21
N ILE A 456 6.45 -6.06 11.78
CA ILE A 456 7.72 -5.36 11.67
C ILE A 456 8.52 -6.01 10.54
N GLY A 457 8.98 -5.19 9.60
CA GLY A 457 9.91 -5.58 8.56
C GLY A 457 11.32 -5.06 8.83
N PRO A 458 12.21 -5.17 7.84
CA PRO A 458 13.58 -4.69 7.94
C PRO A 458 13.65 -3.17 8.05
N SER A 459 14.79 -2.66 8.54
CA SER A 459 15.07 -1.23 8.42
C SER A 459 15.36 -0.87 6.96
N LEU A 460 14.72 0.19 6.49
CA LEU A 460 14.95 0.78 5.17
C LEU A 460 15.78 2.08 5.26
N ARG A 461 16.37 2.38 6.42
CA ARG A 461 17.25 3.53 6.62
C ARG A 461 18.52 3.11 7.33
N GLY A 462 19.62 3.83 7.04
CA GLY A 462 20.93 3.53 7.60
C GLY A 462 21.53 2.25 7.06
N ASP A 463 22.30 1.55 7.88
CA ASP A 463 22.87 0.23 7.54
C ASP A 463 21.83 -0.88 7.76
N SER A 464 20.92 -1.02 6.79
CA SER A 464 19.82 -1.96 6.88
C SER A 464 20.26 -3.43 6.98
N LEU A 465 21.45 -3.78 6.48
CA LEU A 465 21.99 -5.14 6.62
C LEU A 465 22.36 -5.44 8.08
N THR A 466 22.98 -4.49 8.76
CA THR A 466 23.26 -4.63 10.20
C THR A 466 21.96 -4.72 10.99
N MET A 467 20.99 -3.88 10.66
CA MET A 467 19.69 -3.91 11.32
C MET A 467 18.95 -5.23 11.08
N LEU A 468 19.04 -5.81 9.89
CA LEU A 468 18.47 -7.12 9.58
C LEU A 468 19.09 -8.25 10.39
N GLN A 469 20.41 -8.16 10.68
CA GLN A 469 21.08 -9.13 11.54
C GLN A 469 20.70 -9.00 13.02
N GLU A 470 20.32 -7.81 13.43
CA GLU A 470 19.86 -7.51 14.78
C GLU A 470 18.37 -7.75 14.95
N MET A 471 17.63 -7.86 13.85
CA MET A 471 16.21 -8.18 13.90
C MET A 471 16.03 -9.61 14.41
N PRO A 472 15.11 -9.81 15.32
CA PRO A 472 14.97 -11.10 15.97
C PRO A 472 14.44 -12.15 15.04
N VAL A 473 15.12 -13.25 15.09
CA VAL A 473 14.55 -14.52 14.66
C VAL A 473 13.50 -14.91 15.70
N GLY A 474 12.29 -15.21 15.23
CA GLY A 474 11.25 -15.71 16.11
C GLY A 474 10.46 -14.65 16.88
N GLY A 475 10.11 -13.58 16.24
CA GLY A 475 9.24 -12.55 16.81
C GLY A 475 9.84 -11.82 18.02
N GLN A 476 11.14 -11.86 18.14
CA GLN A 476 11.87 -11.11 19.17
C GLN A 476 12.72 -10.05 18.47
N ALA A 477 12.18 -8.87 18.23
CA ALA A 477 13.00 -7.76 17.84
C ALA A 477 13.94 -7.39 19.01
N THR A 478 15.25 -7.51 18.80
CA THR A 478 16.21 -6.79 19.62
C THR A 478 16.39 -5.43 18.98
N LEU A 479 15.69 -4.44 19.48
CA LEU A 479 15.94 -3.05 19.16
C LEU A 479 17.26 -2.60 19.78
#